data_0d622a0fd94606af0a563ab66931a231
#
_entry.id   0d622a0fd94606af0a563ab66931a231
#
_cell.length_a   1.000
_cell.length_b   1.000
_cell.length_c   1.000
_cell.angle_alpha   90.00
_cell.angle_beta   90.00
_cell.angle_gamma   90.00
#
_symmetry.space_group_name_H-M   'P 1'
#
loop_
_entity.id
_entity.type
_entity.pdbx_description
1 polymer ?
#
loop_
_entity_poly.entity_id
_entity_poly.type
_entity_poly.pdbx_seq_one_letter_code
_entity_poly.pdbx_strand_id
1 'polypeptide(L)'
;MDPLCATYIEFDDPELAAHSKQLYTPYSTTEPFILPHGGSSFGSASFSPRTELIYVTGKNGAITLLVEPVGNSLIPGPDSRGHTENFSELDRISENYTPLLTVSAYSPVTGEQTWQRELPAVSSVGASGNMVTAGDLVFQGIEDGSFYALHAQTGETLYQFEAPRTIRASPLTYEVNGKQYVSVVATNTVITLALP
;
A
#
# COMPACT_ATOMS: atom_id res chain seq x y z
N MET A 1 11.35 3.95 15.92
CA MET A 1 10.31 3.15 15.22
C MET A 1 9.91 3.97 14.02
N ASP A 2 10.27 3.49 12.85
CA ASP A 2 9.88 4.18 11.62
C ASP A 2 8.38 3.97 11.39
N PRO A 3 7.61 5.02 11.12
CA PRO A 3 6.18 4.89 10.88
C PRO A 3 5.92 4.07 9.61
N LEU A 4 4.83 3.29 9.60
CA LEU A 4 4.38 2.53 8.42
C LEU A 4 4.07 3.44 7.23
N CYS A 5 3.77 4.70 7.49
CA CYS A 5 3.67 5.75 6.48
C CYS A 5 4.26 7.05 7.04
N ALA A 6 4.77 7.87 6.16
CA ALA A 6 5.24 9.20 6.52
C ALA A 6 4.07 10.08 7.01
N THR A 7 4.33 10.89 8.03
CA THR A 7 3.39 11.93 8.48
C THR A 7 3.61 13.27 7.78
N TYR A 8 4.71 13.37 7.03
CA TYR A 8 5.17 14.53 6.29
C TYR A 8 6.07 14.07 5.15
N ILE A 9 6.08 14.78 4.03
CA ILE A 9 6.98 14.50 2.89
C ILE A 9 7.96 15.65 2.77
N GLU A 10 9.24 15.33 2.78
CA GLU A 10 10.32 16.28 2.48
C GLU A 10 10.62 16.27 0.99
N PHE A 11 10.77 17.47 0.42
CA PHE A 11 11.17 17.66 -0.96
C PHE A 11 12.43 18.54 -1.00
N ASP A 12 13.37 18.16 -1.84
CA ASP A 12 14.55 19.00 -2.13
C ASP A 12 14.19 20.24 -2.97
N ASP A 13 13.09 20.16 -3.73
CA ASP A 13 12.54 21.29 -4.48
C ASP A 13 11.81 22.25 -3.52
N PRO A 14 12.28 23.52 -3.40
CA PRO A 14 11.68 24.49 -2.48
C PRO A 14 10.21 24.82 -2.80
N GLU A 15 9.80 24.73 -4.06
CA GLU A 15 8.44 24.98 -4.49
C GLU A 15 7.51 23.88 -4.00
N LEU A 16 7.89 22.61 -4.20
CA LEU A 16 7.15 21.46 -3.68
C LEU A 16 7.15 21.45 -2.14
N ALA A 17 8.28 21.78 -1.52
CA ALA A 17 8.41 21.87 -0.06
C ALA A 17 7.45 22.90 0.55
N ALA A 18 7.20 24.02 -0.11
CA ALA A 18 6.26 25.05 0.35
C ALA A 18 4.81 24.53 0.43
N HIS A 19 4.44 23.62 -0.46
CA HIS A 19 3.11 23.00 -0.50
C HIS A 19 3.00 21.75 0.38
N SER A 20 4.12 21.17 0.83
CA SER A 20 4.10 19.98 1.68
C SER A 20 3.56 20.32 3.07
N LYS A 21 2.59 19.56 3.55
CA LYS A 21 1.94 19.74 4.85
C LYS A 21 1.92 18.43 5.63
N GLN A 22 1.81 18.56 6.94
CA GLN A 22 1.67 17.40 7.81
C GLN A 22 0.30 16.74 7.62
N LEU A 23 0.26 15.45 7.79
CA LEU A 23 -0.99 14.70 7.85
C LEU A 23 -1.92 15.35 8.89
N TYR A 24 -3.21 15.44 8.58
CA TYR A 24 -4.25 16.14 9.36
C TYR A 24 -4.19 17.68 9.32
N THR A 25 -3.36 18.30 8.49
CA THR A 25 -3.50 19.74 8.22
C THR A 25 -4.88 20.02 7.63
N PRO A 26 -5.65 20.99 8.14
CA PRO A 26 -6.94 21.37 7.57
C PRO A 26 -6.81 21.74 6.09
N TYR A 27 -7.74 21.25 5.29
CA TYR A 27 -7.71 21.52 3.86
C TYR A 27 -7.87 23.00 3.54
N SER A 28 -7.22 23.44 2.48
CA SER A 28 -7.30 24.80 1.97
C SER A 28 -8.27 24.89 0.79
N THR A 29 -8.91 26.05 0.66
CA THR A 29 -9.73 26.43 -0.50
C THR A 29 -9.01 27.39 -1.43
N THR A 30 -7.80 27.81 -1.10
CA THR A 30 -7.04 28.85 -1.82
C THR A 30 -5.68 28.37 -2.31
N GLU A 31 -5.08 27.39 -1.64
CA GLU A 31 -3.75 26.89 -1.96
C GLU A 31 -3.74 25.36 -1.99
N PRO A 32 -3.13 24.74 -2.99
CA PRO A 32 -2.97 23.30 -3.02
C PRO A 32 -2.00 22.83 -1.93
N PHE A 33 -2.32 21.70 -1.31
CA PHE A 33 -1.47 21.02 -0.35
C PHE A 33 -0.98 19.68 -0.90
N ILE A 34 0.28 19.35 -0.62
CA ILE A 34 0.82 18.01 -0.78
C ILE A 34 0.78 17.33 0.58
N LEU A 35 0.07 16.22 0.66
CA LEU A 35 -0.06 15.44 1.89
C LEU A 35 0.46 14.02 1.68
N PRO A 36 1.03 13.41 2.73
CA PRO A 36 1.27 11.97 2.74
C PRO A 36 -0.04 11.22 2.51
N HIS A 37 -0.02 10.27 1.60
CA HIS A 37 -1.15 9.40 1.33
C HIS A 37 -0.69 7.94 1.33
N GLY A 38 -1.08 7.21 2.34
CA GLY A 38 -0.60 5.86 2.45
C GLY A 38 -1.02 5.18 3.75
N GLY A 39 -0.18 4.31 4.23
CA GLY A 39 -0.45 3.45 5.36
C GLY A 39 -1.03 2.10 4.93
N SER A 40 -1.58 1.36 5.88
CA SER A 40 -2.23 0.08 5.67
C SER A 40 -3.73 0.24 5.94
N SER A 41 -4.54 0.37 4.89
CA SER A 41 -5.98 0.64 5.07
C SER A 41 -6.91 -0.43 4.49
N PHE A 42 -6.54 -1.10 3.41
CA PHE A 42 -7.40 -2.09 2.75
C PHE A 42 -6.89 -3.52 2.87
N GLY A 43 -5.57 -3.70 2.95
CA GLY A 43 -4.97 -5.00 3.03
C GLY A 43 -5.03 -5.55 4.46
N SER A 44 -5.50 -6.80 4.62
CA SER A 44 -5.36 -7.48 5.91
C SER A 44 -3.89 -7.76 6.19
N ALA A 45 -3.50 -7.51 7.44
CA ALA A 45 -2.24 -8.02 7.99
C ALA A 45 -2.38 -9.51 8.31
N SER A 46 -1.27 -10.22 8.36
CA SER A 46 -1.23 -11.61 8.79
C SER A 46 -0.24 -11.81 9.94
N PHE A 47 -0.46 -12.83 10.75
CA PHE A 47 0.39 -13.18 11.88
C PHE A 47 0.84 -14.64 11.79
N SER A 48 2.10 -14.90 12.01
CA SER A 48 2.63 -16.27 12.11
C SER A 48 3.00 -16.60 13.55
N PRO A 49 2.38 -17.63 14.16
CA PRO A 49 2.79 -18.09 15.47
C PRO A 49 4.16 -18.81 15.46
N ARG A 50 4.69 -19.16 14.30
CA ARG A 50 6.02 -19.80 14.17
C ARG A 50 7.15 -18.79 14.22
N THR A 51 6.99 -17.65 13.56
CA THR A 51 7.98 -16.56 13.54
C THR A 51 7.72 -15.52 14.62
N GLU A 52 6.52 -15.54 15.23
CA GLU A 52 6.01 -14.55 16.18
C GLU A 52 5.99 -13.12 15.60
N LEU A 53 5.82 -13.00 14.28
CA LEU A 53 5.81 -11.73 13.54
C LEU A 53 4.43 -11.43 12.95
N ILE A 54 4.09 -10.14 12.93
CA ILE A 54 2.98 -9.59 12.15
C ILE A 54 3.55 -9.05 10.84
N TYR A 55 2.88 -9.39 9.73
CA TYR A 55 3.23 -8.90 8.39
C TYR A 55 2.20 -7.88 7.95
N VAL A 56 2.67 -6.69 7.63
CA VAL A 56 1.82 -5.55 7.25
C VAL A 56 2.23 -5.05 5.88
N THR A 57 1.25 -4.86 5.01
CA THR A 57 1.46 -4.21 3.73
C THR A 57 1.18 -2.73 3.91
N GLY A 58 2.18 -1.90 3.66
CA GLY A 58 2.10 -0.46 3.74
C GLY A 58 2.31 0.19 2.38
N LYS A 59 1.83 1.39 2.23
CA LYS A 59 2.04 2.22 1.05
C LYS A 59 2.47 3.61 1.48
N ASN A 60 3.52 4.11 0.87
CA ASN A 60 3.93 5.50 0.93
C ASN A 60 3.58 6.18 -0.38
N GLY A 61 2.77 7.20 -0.32
CA GLY A 61 2.33 7.98 -1.47
C GLY A 61 2.16 9.44 -1.10
N ALA A 62 1.97 10.27 -2.12
CA ALA A 62 1.61 11.66 -1.98
C ALA A 62 0.31 11.93 -2.71
N ILE A 63 -0.51 12.82 -2.20
CA ILE A 63 -1.66 13.38 -2.90
C ILE A 63 -1.61 14.90 -2.84
N THR A 64 -2.12 15.53 -3.88
CA THR A 64 -2.37 16.96 -3.91
C THR A 64 -3.83 17.20 -3.65
N LEU A 65 -4.13 18.10 -2.72
CA LEU A 65 -5.50 18.45 -2.33
C LEU A 65 -5.72 19.95 -2.39
N LEU A 66 -6.78 20.33 -3.07
CA LEU A 66 -7.43 21.64 -2.97
C LEU A 66 -8.93 21.38 -2.83
N VAL A 67 -9.56 22.05 -1.87
CA VAL A 67 -11.02 21.93 -1.68
C VAL A 67 -11.71 23.01 -2.48
N GLU A 68 -12.47 22.64 -3.49
CA GLU A 68 -13.34 23.54 -4.19
C GLU A 68 -14.75 23.55 -3.59
N PRO A 69 -15.33 24.73 -3.31
CA PRO A 69 -16.70 24.80 -2.85
C PRO A 69 -17.65 24.37 -3.98
N VAL A 70 -18.51 23.39 -3.70
CA VAL A 70 -19.58 23.00 -4.63
C VAL A 70 -20.79 23.91 -4.42
N GLY A 71 -20.97 24.87 -5.31
CA GLY A 71 -22.01 25.88 -5.22
C GLY A 71 -21.78 26.84 -4.03
N ASN A 72 -22.86 27.29 -3.39
CA ASN A 72 -22.81 28.18 -2.23
C ASN A 72 -22.71 27.46 -0.88
N SER A 73 -22.50 26.17 -0.86
CA SER A 73 -22.48 25.37 0.36
C SER A 73 -21.04 25.06 0.77
N LEU A 74 -20.64 25.55 1.93
CA LEU A 74 -19.41 25.14 2.64
C LEU A 74 -19.63 23.83 3.44
N ILE A 75 -20.82 23.25 3.39
CA ILE A 75 -21.13 22.01 4.09
C ILE A 75 -20.84 20.85 3.13
N PRO A 76 -19.96 19.91 3.49
CA PRO A 76 -19.73 18.71 2.72
C PRO A 76 -21.04 17.93 2.57
N GLY A 77 -21.64 17.96 1.38
CA GLY A 77 -22.71 17.06 1.02
C GLY A 77 -22.17 15.70 0.56
N PRO A 78 -23.01 14.70 0.35
CA PRO A 78 -22.59 13.38 -0.13
C PRO A 78 -21.85 13.43 -1.48
N ASP A 79 -21.97 14.53 -2.22
CA ASP A 79 -21.27 14.76 -3.49
C ASP A 79 -20.05 15.70 -3.36
N SER A 80 -19.75 16.22 -2.16
CA SER A 80 -18.53 17.00 -1.89
C SER A 80 -17.35 16.06 -1.72
N ARG A 81 -16.99 15.36 -2.77
CA ARG A 81 -15.67 14.73 -2.85
C ARG A 81 -14.69 15.86 -3.03
N GLY A 82 -13.74 15.99 -2.11
CA GLY A 82 -12.61 16.87 -2.33
C GLY A 82 -12.07 16.62 -3.73
N HIS A 83 -12.13 17.61 -4.60
CA HIS A 83 -11.52 17.50 -5.90
C HIS A 83 -10.02 17.41 -5.68
N THR A 84 -9.45 16.25 -5.94
CA THR A 84 -8.03 16.14 -6.21
C THR A 84 -7.85 16.66 -7.62
N GLU A 85 -7.64 17.95 -7.79
CA GLU A 85 -7.14 18.43 -9.06
C GLU A 85 -5.68 18.02 -9.18
N ASN A 86 -5.35 17.36 -10.28
CA ASN A 86 -3.99 17.25 -10.74
C ASN A 86 -3.56 18.66 -11.17
N PHE A 87 -2.95 19.40 -10.27
CA PHE A 87 -2.32 20.64 -10.66
C PHE A 87 -1.14 20.30 -11.56
N SER A 88 -1.18 20.78 -12.79
CA SER A 88 -0.12 20.53 -13.78
C SER A 88 1.25 21.03 -13.29
N GLU A 89 1.28 22.00 -12.38
CA GLU A 89 2.49 22.48 -11.70
C GLU A 89 3.01 21.49 -10.66
N LEU A 90 2.15 20.61 -10.15
CA LEU A 90 2.50 19.56 -9.20
C LEU A 90 2.64 18.16 -9.86
N ASP A 91 2.49 18.05 -11.17
CA ASP A 91 2.87 16.84 -11.93
C ASP A 91 4.35 16.48 -11.72
N ARG A 92 5.17 17.46 -11.35
CA ARG A 92 6.55 17.29 -10.90
C ARG A 92 6.71 16.47 -9.63
N ILE A 93 5.64 16.22 -8.85
CA ILE A 93 5.69 15.30 -7.71
C ILE A 93 6.10 13.91 -8.17
N SER A 94 5.57 13.46 -9.31
CA SER A 94 5.91 12.13 -9.87
C SER A 94 7.37 12.03 -10.33
N GLU A 95 8.03 13.14 -10.63
CA GLU A 95 9.45 13.18 -10.99
C GLU A 95 10.37 13.12 -9.75
N ASN A 96 9.90 13.65 -8.62
CA ASN A 96 10.66 13.77 -7.38
C ASN A 96 10.24 12.78 -6.28
N TYR A 97 9.14 12.07 -6.50
CA TYR A 97 8.58 11.16 -5.52
C TYR A 97 8.02 9.90 -6.18
N THR A 98 8.64 8.77 -5.91
CA THR A 98 8.16 7.46 -6.36
C THR A 98 7.33 6.83 -5.25
N PRO A 99 6.04 6.56 -5.45
CA PRO A 99 5.25 5.82 -4.47
C PRO A 99 5.86 4.45 -4.22
N LEU A 100 6.00 4.07 -2.95
CA LEU A 100 6.50 2.77 -2.55
C LEU A 100 5.41 1.94 -1.89
N LEU A 101 5.34 0.68 -2.28
CA LEU A 101 4.63 -0.34 -1.56
C LEU A 101 5.65 -1.12 -0.73
N THR A 102 5.33 -1.38 0.53
CA THR A 102 6.21 -2.15 1.42
C THR A 102 5.47 -3.32 2.03
N VAL A 103 6.14 -4.44 2.16
CA VAL A 103 5.74 -5.50 3.08
C VAL A 103 6.75 -5.50 4.22
N SER A 104 6.25 -5.34 5.43
CA SER A 104 7.09 -5.21 6.62
C SER A 104 6.70 -6.23 7.68
N ALA A 105 7.68 -6.77 8.37
CA ALA A 105 7.48 -7.66 9.51
C ALA A 105 7.81 -6.93 10.81
N TYR A 106 6.92 -7.06 11.78
CA TYR A 106 7.06 -6.44 13.10
C TYR A 106 6.88 -7.45 14.20
N SER A 107 7.67 -7.31 15.26
CA SER A 107 7.41 -7.99 16.52
C SER A 107 6.17 -7.37 17.20
N PRO A 108 5.09 -8.12 17.46
CA PRO A 108 3.93 -7.58 18.16
C PRO A 108 4.22 -7.28 19.64
N VAL A 109 5.32 -7.81 20.19
CA VAL A 109 5.70 -7.64 21.59
C VAL A 109 6.50 -6.35 21.78
N THR A 110 7.51 -6.11 20.91
CA THR A 110 8.40 -4.95 21.03
C THR A 110 7.98 -3.78 20.11
N GLY A 111 7.20 -4.06 19.08
CA GLY A 111 6.86 -3.10 18.02
C GLY A 111 8.02 -2.84 17.04
N GLU A 112 9.14 -3.56 17.20
CA GLU A 112 10.30 -3.39 16.33
C GLU A 112 10.09 -4.01 14.96
N GLN A 113 10.53 -3.30 13.93
CA GLN A 113 10.57 -3.79 12.57
C GLN A 113 11.73 -4.77 12.40
N THR A 114 11.41 -6.01 12.02
CA THR A 114 12.43 -7.05 11.79
C THR A 114 13.01 -6.95 10.38
N TRP A 115 12.15 -6.76 9.41
CA TRP A 115 12.54 -6.53 8.02
C TRP A 115 11.46 -5.73 7.26
N GLN A 116 11.87 -5.13 6.15
CA GLN A 116 11.00 -4.46 5.20
C GLN A 116 11.44 -4.82 3.78
N ARG A 117 10.47 -5.13 2.93
CA ARG A 117 10.65 -5.34 1.52
C ARG A 117 9.88 -4.28 0.73
N GLU A 118 10.59 -3.53 -0.10
CA GLU A 118 10.00 -2.61 -1.06
C GLU A 118 9.56 -3.36 -2.30
N LEU A 119 8.36 -3.04 -2.77
CA LEU A 119 7.76 -3.57 -3.98
C LEU A 119 7.33 -2.41 -4.88
N PRO A 120 7.25 -2.61 -6.20
CA PRO A 120 6.76 -1.56 -7.09
C PRO A 120 5.36 -1.09 -6.72
N ALA A 121 5.13 0.22 -6.69
CA ALA A 121 3.80 0.79 -6.53
C ALA A 121 3.38 1.44 -7.85
N VAL A 122 2.23 1.04 -8.38
CA VAL A 122 1.75 1.50 -9.69
C VAL A 122 0.58 2.47 -9.61
N SER A 123 -0.05 2.62 -8.46
CA SER A 123 -1.18 3.53 -8.31
C SER A 123 -1.31 4.13 -6.92
N SER A 124 -2.11 5.18 -6.83
CA SER A 124 -2.46 5.81 -5.56
C SER A 124 -3.45 4.98 -4.73
N VAL A 125 -4.03 3.93 -5.26
CA VAL A 125 -5.07 3.12 -4.60
C VAL A 125 -4.47 1.88 -3.96
N GLY A 126 -5.00 1.50 -2.83
CA GLY A 126 -4.54 0.54 -1.84
C GLY A 126 -3.87 -0.76 -2.29
N ALA A 127 -3.02 -1.27 -1.42
CA ALA A 127 -2.41 -2.58 -1.56
C ALA A 127 -3.37 -3.71 -1.20
N SER A 128 -3.20 -4.88 -1.83
CA SER A 128 -3.86 -6.09 -1.36
C SER A 128 -3.38 -6.48 0.04
N GLY A 129 -4.15 -7.27 0.76
CA GLY A 129 -3.67 -7.89 1.99
C GLY A 129 -2.64 -8.97 1.68
N ASN A 130 -1.90 -9.35 2.71
CA ASN A 130 -0.98 -10.47 2.67
C ASN A 130 -1.54 -11.69 3.42
N MET A 131 -0.89 -12.82 3.24
CA MET A 131 -1.19 -14.06 3.93
C MET A 131 0.11 -14.79 4.26
N VAL A 132 0.26 -15.22 5.50
CA VAL A 132 1.38 -16.06 5.91
C VAL A 132 0.94 -17.50 6.12
N THR A 133 1.81 -18.46 5.80
CA THR A 133 1.55 -19.89 5.97
C THR A 133 2.50 -20.53 6.98
N ALA A 134 2.15 -21.73 7.47
CA ALA A 134 3.01 -22.52 8.34
C ALA A 134 4.32 -23.00 7.68
N GLY A 135 4.43 -22.87 6.36
CA GLY A 135 5.65 -23.13 5.60
C GLY A 135 6.59 -21.92 5.53
N ASP A 136 6.41 -20.91 6.39
CA ASP A 136 7.22 -19.71 6.47
C ASP A 136 7.25 -18.90 5.16
N LEU A 137 6.10 -18.86 4.46
CA LEU A 137 5.89 -18.04 3.26
C LEU A 137 4.88 -16.93 3.53
N VAL A 138 5.22 -15.71 3.15
CA VAL A 138 4.31 -14.57 3.09
C VAL A 138 3.95 -14.32 1.63
N PHE A 139 2.66 -14.43 1.31
CA PHE A 139 2.14 -14.16 -0.03
C PHE A 139 1.59 -12.77 -0.14
N GLN A 140 1.99 -12.06 -1.18
CA GLN A 140 1.58 -10.69 -1.46
C GLN A 140 1.29 -10.50 -2.95
N GLY A 141 0.08 -10.04 -3.26
CA GLY A 141 -0.25 -9.55 -4.60
C GLY A 141 -0.16 -8.02 -4.67
N ILE A 142 0.13 -7.48 -5.84
CA ILE A 142 0.15 -6.03 -6.07
C ILE A 142 -0.61 -5.63 -7.33
N GLU A 143 -0.84 -4.35 -7.48
CA GLU A 143 -1.76 -3.83 -8.52
C GLU A 143 -1.24 -3.95 -9.95
N ASP A 144 0.06 -4.11 -10.18
CA ASP A 144 0.60 -4.38 -11.51
C ASP A 144 0.35 -5.81 -12.01
N GLY A 145 -0.18 -6.67 -11.12
CA GLY A 145 -0.41 -8.08 -11.38
C GLY A 145 0.67 -8.99 -10.82
N SER A 146 1.75 -8.44 -10.27
CA SER A 146 2.80 -9.26 -9.66
C SER A 146 2.31 -9.91 -8.37
N PHE A 147 2.69 -11.16 -8.18
CA PHE A 147 2.40 -11.95 -7.00
C PHE A 147 3.69 -12.54 -6.47
N TYR A 148 3.97 -12.30 -5.21
CA TYR A 148 5.19 -12.66 -4.52
C TYR A 148 4.96 -13.72 -3.46
N ALA A 149 5.92 -14.63 -3.32
CA ALA A 149 6.12 -15.42 -2.11
C ALA A 149 7.44 -14.99 -1.48
N LEU A 150 7.34 -14.41 -0.28
CA LEU A 150 8.47 -13.91 0.49
C LEU A 150 8.77 -14.87 1.63
N HIS A 151 10.05 -15.00 1.99
CA HIS A 151 10.46 -15.73 3.20
C HIS A 151 10.01 -14.97 4.45
N ALA A 152 9.27 -15.62 5.33
CA ALA A 152 8.64 -14.96 6.48
C ALA A 152 9.63 -14.33 7.48
N GLN A 153 10.83 -14.89 7.65
CA GLN A 153 11.82 -14.36 8.58
C GLN A 153 12.74 -13.29 7.99
N THR A 154 12.89 -13.23 6.65
CA THR A 154 13.90 -12.38 6.01
C THR A 154 13.35 -11.39 5.01
N GLY A 155 12.10 -11.58 4.52
CA GLY A 155 11.53 -10.79 3.43
C GLY A 155 12.14 -11.08 2.05
N GLU A 156 13.01 -12.09 1.93
CA GLU A 156 13.59 -12.50 0.66
C GLU A 156 12.51 -13.00 -0.30
N THR A 157 12.57 -12.56 -1.56
CA THR A 157 11.68 -13.05 -2.61
C THR A 157 12.10 -14.45 -3.03
N LEU A 158 11.27 -15.45 -2.73
CA LEU A 158 11.51 -16.85 -3.09
C LEU A 158 10.83 -17.23 -4.41
N TYR A 159 9.72 -16.58 -4.73
CA TYR A 159 8.97 -16.82 -5.96
C TYR A 159 8.23 -15.56 -6.38
N GLN A 160 8.10 -15.36 -7.68
CA GLN A 160 7.30 -14.30 -8.29
C GLN A 160 6.66 -14.82 -9.56
N PHE A 161 5.42 -14.43 -9.80
CA PHE A 161 4.79 -14.55 -11.10
C PHE A 161 3.97 -13.32 -11.42
N GLU A 162 3.65 -13.11 -12.68
CA GLU A 162 2.83 -12.01 -13.15
C GLU A 162 1.46 -12.52 -13.60
N ALA A 163 0.41 -12.06 -12.92
CA ALA A 163 -0.95 -12.27 -13.37
C ALA A 163 -1.27 -11.31 -14.53
N PRO A 164 -2.17 -11.69 -15.45
CA PRO A 164 -2.52 -10.84 -16.58
C PRO A 164 -3.35 -9.61 -16.20
N ARG A 165 -3.69 -9.46 -14.92
CA ARG A 165 -4.59 -8.43 -14.37
C ARG A 165 -4.18 -8.03 -12.96
N THR A 166 -4.62 -6.85 -12.56
CA THR A 166 -4.46 -6.27 -11.22
C THR A 166 -4.92 -7.21 -10.11
N ILE A 167 -4.07 -7.37 -9.08
CA ILE A 167 -4.37 -8.11 -7.86
C ILE A 167 -4.65 -7.11 -6.74
N ARG A 168 -5.88 -7.13 -6.20
CA ARG A 168 -6.30 -6.29 -5.06
C ARG A 168 -6.86 -7.10 -3.90
N ALA A 169 -7.17 -8.37 -4.13
CA ALA A 169 -7.66 -9.27 -3.11
C ALA A 169 -6.51 -9.92 -2.34
N SER A 170 -6.72 -10.14 -1.04
CA SER A 170 -5.80 -10.95 -0.24
C SER A 170 -5.75 -12.38 -0.77
N PRO A 171 -4.57 -13.00 -0.80
CA PRO A 171 -4.45 -14.42 -1.12
C PRO A 171 -5.18 -15.28 -0.10
N LEU A 172 -5.56 -16.47 -0.50
CA LEU A 172 -6.07 -17.50 0.40
C LEU A 172 -5.37 -18.84 0.14
N THR A 173 -5.30 -19.68 1.16
CA THR A 173 -4.79 -21.06 1.04
C THR A 173 -5.81 -22.07 1.48
N TYR A 174 -5.79 -23.23 0.86
CA TYR A 174 -6.64 -24.37 1.20
C TYR A 174 -5.98 -25.68 0.80
N GLU A 175 -6.48 -26.76 1.32
CA GLU A 175 -6.02 -28.11 1.02
C GLU A 175 -7.14 -28.95 0.41
N VAL A 176 -6.81 -29.71 -0.62
CA VAL A 176 -7.71 -30.72 -1.22
C VAL A 176 -6.92 -31.99 -1.41
N ASN A 177 -7.39 -33.09 -0.82
CA ASN A 177 -6.78 -34.41 -0.92
C ASN A 177 -5.28 -34.44 -0.54
N GLY A 178 -4.90 -33.72 0.50
CA GLY A 178 -3.50 -33.63 0.99
C GLY A 178 -2.60 -32.73 0.14
N LYS A 179 -3.13 -32.05 -0.86
CA LYS A 179 -2.39 -31.09 -1.67
C LYS A 179 -2.80 -29.68 -1.33
N GLN A 180 -1.81 -28.85 -0.96
CA GLN A 180 -2.01 -27.42 -0.65
C GLN A 180 -2.09 -26.60 -1.93
N TYR A 181 -3.01 -25.65 -1.93
CA TYR A 181 -3.22 -24.67 -2.98
C TYR A 181 -3.18 -23.26 -2.41
N VAL A 182 -2.71 -22.32 -3.21
CA VAL A 182 -2.79 -20.88 -2.96
C VAL A 182 -3.56 -20.25 -4.10
N SER A 183 -4.60 -19.50 -3.78
CA SER A 183 -5.42 -18.81 -4.77
C SER A 183 -5.40 -17.31 -4.55
N VAL A 184 -5.42 -16.59 -5.64
CA VAL A 184 -5.50 -15.12 -5.67
C VAL A 184 -6.48 -14.68 -6.76
N VAL A 185 -7.17 -13.57 -6.51
CA VAL A 185 -8.09 -12.98 -7.50
C VAL A 185 -7.39 -11.82 -8.19
N ALA A 186 -7.22 -11.96 -9.50
CA ALA A 186 -6.70 -10.93 -10.38
C ALA A 186 -7.87 -10.35 -11.21
N THR A 187 -8.48 -9.28 -10.71
CA THR A 187 -9.69 -8.62 -11.24
C THR A 187 -10.89 -9.59 -11.35
N ASN A 188 -11.08 -10.23 -12.50
CA ASN A 188 -12.16 -11.18 -12.79
C ASN A 188 -11.67 -12.62 -13.01
N THR A 189 -10.42 -12.89 -12.69
CA THR A 189 -9.78 -14.20 -12.87
C THR A 189 -9.30 -14.73 -11.53
N VAL A 190 -9.64 -15.97 -11.22
CA VAL A 190 -9.07 -16.70 -10.08
C VAL A 190 -7.87 -17.49 -10.59
N ILE A 191 -6.72 -17.26 -10.00
CA ILE A 191 -5.48 -17.98 -10.29
C ILE A 191 -5.19 -18.87 -9.09
N THR A 192 -4.96 -20.14 -9.35
CA THR A 192 -4.64 -21.12 -8.31
C THR A 192 -3.30 -21.76 -8.61
N LEU A 193 -2.41 -21.66 -7.64
CA LEU A 193 -1.10 -22.27 -7.62
C LEU A 193 -1.13 -23.49 -6.70
N ALA A 194 -0.36 -24.51 -7.03
CA ALA A 194 -0.19 -25.70 -6.21
C ALA A 194 1.31 -25.96 -6.02
N LEU A 195 1.67 -26.43 -4.84
CA LEU A 195 3.01 -26.99 -4.66
C LEU A 195 3.17 -28.24 -5.53
N PRO A 196 4.37 -28.49 -6.05
CA PRO A 196 4.67 -29.66 -6.88
C PRO A 196 4.31 -30.99 -6.19
#